data_be9540a3acd6cac04c5635fca3fefca7
#
_entry.id   be9540a3acd6cac04c5635fca3fefca7
#
_cell.length_a   1.000
_cell.length_b   1.000
_cell.length_c   1.000
_cell.angle_alpha   90.00
_cell.angle_beta   90.00
_cell.angle_gamma   90.00
#
_symmetry.space_group_name_H-M   'P 1'
#
loop_
_entity.id
_entity.type
_entity.pdbx_description
1 polymer ?
#
loop_
_entity_poly.entity_id
_entity_poly.type
_entity_poly.pdbx_seq_one_letter_code
_entity_poly.pdbx_strand_id
1 'polypeptide(L)'
;MREVDQKLLNFAVNESFNENDYYVSSSNYFAKNIIQTWPKWEKKIINITGEKYCGKTHLSTIFKIKSNALYLYSNKNNNNSIKRIKLYNRIIIEDLDESFDEKLLYSIFNLVEQDNKYLLISSIKPIDTMKFKLPDLVSRLKNCIIAKIEQPDDELIYAIILKSFSDRQIKLDNKIIDYIIKRIARSYSKMQEFIYKIDELSLKKKKSINFKIIKEIIN
;
A
#
# COMPACT_ATOMS: atom_id res chain seq x y z
N MET A 1 -5.29 45.48 11.68
CA MET A 1 -5.74 44.53 10.66
C MET A 1 -5.75 43.15 11.33
N ARG A 2 -6.91 42.50 11.53
CA ARG A 2 -6.96 41.14 12.10
C ARG A 2 -6.53 40.19 11.00
N GLU A 3 -5.43 39.44 11.24
CA GLU A 3 -5.10 38.26 10.43
C GLU A 3 -6.24 37.24 10.57
N VAL A 4 -6.94 37.02 9.49
CA VAL A 4 -7.94 35.96 9.40
C VAL A 4 -7.15 34.67 9.18
N ASP A 5 -7.05 33.87 10.23
CA ASP A 5 -6.46 32.54 10.18
C ASP A 5 -7.37 31.64 9.33
N GLN A 6 -7.07 31.60 8.03
CA GLN A 6 -7.83 30.83 7.05
C GLN A 6 -7.50 29.35 7.27
N LYS A 7 -8.39 28.62 7.96
CA LYS A 7 -8.28 27.18 8.11
C LYS A 7 -8.21 26.51 6.73
N LEU A 8 -7.09 25.87 6.46
CA LEU A 8 -6.91 25.02 5.28
C LEU A 8 -7.93 23.88 5.34
N LEU A 9 -8.91 23.88 4.45
CA LEU A 9 -9.79 22.75 4.23
C LEU A 9 -8.94 21.65 3.55
N ASN A 10 -8.62 20.60 4.27
CA ASN A 10 -8.06 19.40 3.70
C ASN A 10 -9.15 18.73 2.86
N PHE A 11 -9.19 19.01 1.58
CA PHE A 11 -9.92 18.17 0.63
C PHE A 11 -9.17 16.83 0.57
N ALA A 12 -9.77 15.80 1.11
CA ALA A 12 -9.29 14.44 0.88
C ALA A 12 -9.27 14.24 -0.64
N VAL A 13 -8.09 14.17 -1.22
CA VAL A 13 -7.93 13.69 -2.59
C VAL A 13 -8.44 12.27 -2.57
N ASN A 14 -9.57 12.00 -3.22
CA ASN A 14 -10.09 10.65 -3.37
C ASN A 14 -9.03 9.84 -4.12
N GLU A 15 -8.27 9.04 -3.40
CA GLU A 15 -7.31 8.13 -4.01
C GLU A 15 -8.07 7.18 -4.93
N SER A 16 -7.83 7.29 -6.22
CA SER A 16 -8.36 6.36 -7.21
C SER A 16 -7.56 5.07 -7.14
N PHE A 17 -8.21 3.98 -6.69
CA PHE A 17 -7.63 2.64 -6.68
C PHE A 17 -7.96 1.88 -7.97
N ASN A 18 -8.03 2.57 -9.10
CA ASN A 18 -8.24 1.93 -10.39
C ASN A 18 -6.98 1.11 -10.77
N GLU A 19 -7.18 -0.02 -11.42
CA GLU A 19 -6.08 -0.87 -11.88
C GLU A 19 -5.11 -0.14 -12.80
N ASN A 20 -5.60 0.77 -13.65
CA ASN A 20 -4.81 1.59 -14.57
C ASN A 20 -3.96 2.65 -13.86
N ASP A 21 -4.28 2.97 -12.61
CA ASP A 21 -3.56 3.94 -11.79
C ASP A 21 -2.38 3.34 -11.04
N TYR A 22 -2.22 2.00 -11.11
CA TYR A 22 -1.10 1.31 -10.48
C TYR A 22 0.07 1.21 -11.47
N TYR A 23 1.08 2.05 -11.28
CA TYR A 23 2.28 1.99 -12.09
C TYR A 23 3.13 0.77 -11.73
N VAL A 24 3.58 0.03 -12.76
CA VAL A 24 4.38 -1.20 -12.60
C VAL A 24 5.82 -0.92 -12.99
N SER A 25 6.74 -1.28 -12.12
CA SER A 25 8.19 -1.28 -12.37
C SER A 25 8.80 -2.59 -11.90
N SER A 26 10.11 -2.75 -12.03
CA SER A 26 10.82 -3.93 -11.54
C SER A 26 10.60 -4.16 -10.05
N SER A 27 10.45 -3.09 -9.25
CA SER A 27 10.31 -3.14 -7.79
C SER A 27 8.98 -3.73 -7.30
N ASN A 28 7.92 -3.70 -8.10
CA ASN A 28 6.58 -4.15 -7.70
C ASN A 28 5.93 -5.15 -8.69
N TYR A 29 6.63 -5.51 -9.75
CA TYR A 29 6.13 -6.37 -10.82
C TYR A 29 5.57 -7.69 -10.29
N PHE A 30 6.31 -8.38 -9.42
CA PHE A 30 5.88 -9.69 -8.91
C PHE A 30 4.57 -9.60 -8.12
N ALA A 31 4.45 -8.59 -7.24
CA ALA A 31 3.24 -8.38 -6.46
C ALA A 31 2.03 -8.03 -7.34
N LYS A 32 2.22 -7.22 -8.39
CA LYS A 32 1.17 -6.90 -9.36
C LYS A 32 0.79 -8.13 -10.19
N ASN A 33 1.78 -8.87 -10.69
CA ASN A 33 1.55 -10.05 -11.52
C ASN A 33 0.76 -11.14 -10.77
N ILE A 34 1.04 -11.37 -9.50
CA ILE A 34 0.27 -12.31 -8.66
C ILE A 34 -1.21 -11.93 -8.61
N ILE A 35 -1.54 -10.64 -8.42
CA ILE A 35 -2.94 -10.19 -8.41
C ILE A 35 -3.60 -10.38 -9.79
N GLN A 36 -2.86 -10.19 -10.87
CA GLN A 36 -3.38 -10.37 -12.23
C GLN A 36 -3.64 -11.83 -12.58
N THR A 37 -2.77 -12.74 -12.13
CA THR A 37 -2.88 -14.18 -12.43
C THR A 37 -3.94 -14.91 -11.63
N TRP A 38 -4.57 -14.27 -10.63
CA TRP A 38 -5.70 -14.87 -9.93
C TRP A 38 -6.81 -15.28 -10.91
N PRO A 39 -7.45 -16.45 -10.78
CA PRO A 39 -7.37 -17.43 -9.68
C PRO A 39 -6.30 -18.53 -9.85
N LYS A 40 -5.37 -18.40 -10.79
CA LYS A 40 -4.33 -19.40 -11.10
C LYS A 40 -3.13 -19.30 -10.16
N TRP A 41 -3.36 -19.06 -8.86
CA TRP A 41 -2.30 -19.04 -7.87
C TRP A 41 -1.82 -20.45 -7.55
N GLU A 42 -0.51 -20.65 -7.44
CA GLU A 42 0.10 -21.91 -7.04
C GLU A 42 -0.27 -22.31 -5.60
N LYS A 43 -0.35 -21.30 -4.71
CA LYS A 43 -0.80 -21.47 -3.32
C LYS A 43 -1.99 -20.55 -3.05
N LYS A 44 -2.86 -20.97 -2.14
CA LYS A 44 -4.09 -20.24 -1.82
C LYS A 44 -3.88 -18.99 -0.95
N ILE A 45 -2.71 -18.87 -0.33
CA ILE A 45 -2.38 -17.79 0.60
C ILE A 45 -1.21 -17.00 0.07
N ILE A 46 -1.44 -15.71 -0.15
CA ILE A 46 -0.45 -14.76 -0.65
C ILE A 46 -0.26 -13.66 0.40
N ASN A 47 0.99 -13.36 0.69
CA ASN A 47 1.34 -12.18 1.48
C ASN A 47 2.03 -11.13 0.60
N ILE A 48 1.40 -9.98 0.41
CA ILE A 48 2.02 -8.80 -0.18
C ILE A 48 2.68 -8.01 0.95
N THR A 49 3.99 -7.85 0.88
CA THR A 49 4.75 -7.16 1.92
C THR A 49 5.60 -6.02 1.34
N GLY A 50 5.84 -5.01 2.15
CA GLY A 50 6.66 -3.86 1.76
C GLY A 50 6.44 -2.65 2.66
N GLU A 51 7.22 -1.62 2.43
CA GLU A 51 7.22 -0.38 3.19
C GLU A 51 5.82 0.27 3.21
N LYS A 52 5.56 1.11 4.19
CA LYS A 52 4.35 1.95 4.21
C LYS A 52 4.30 2.82 2.94
N TYR A 53 3.11 2.99 2.38
CA TYR A 53 2.85 3.73 1.12
C TYR A 53 3.37 3.08 -0.17
N CYS A 54 3.89 1.86 -0.16
CA CYS A 54 4.38 1.19 -1.38
C CYS A 54 3.29 0.64 -2.31
N GLY A 55 2.01 0.86 -2.00
CA GLY A 55 0.89 0.45 -2.87
C GLY A 55 0.24 -0.89 -2.51
N LYS A 56 0.49 -1.47 -1.34
CA LYS A 56 -0.17 -2.72 -0.87
C LYS A 56 -1.69 -2.61 -0.88
N THR A 57 -2.23 -1.55 -0.25
CA THR A 57 -3.67 -1.28 -0.19
C THR A 57 -4.29 -1.11 -1.57
N HIS A 58 -3.54 -0.54 -2.53
CA HIS A 58 -3.99 -0.44 -3.92
C HIS A 58 -4.16 -1.83 -4.54
N LEU A 59 -3.16 -2.72 -4.39
CA LEU A 59 -3.24 -4.10 -4.87
C LEU A 59 -4.34 -4.90 -4.18
N SER A 60 -4.50 -4.73 -2.85
CA SER A 60 -5.60 -5.34 -2.11
C SER A 60 -6.96 -4.88 -2.62
N THR A 61 -7.11 -3.60 -2.97
CA THR A 61 -8.35 -3.05 -3.51
C THR A 61 -8.63 -3.56 -4.92
N ILE A 62 -7.62 -3.65 -5.79
CA ILE A 62 -7.75 -4.28 -7.11
C ILE A 62 -8.22 -5.73 -6.95
N PHE A 63 -7.60 -6.50 -6.05
CA PHE A 63 -8.01 -7.88 -5.78
C PHE A 63 -9.45 -7.96 -5.25
N LYS A 64 -9.82 -7.06 -4.33
CA LYS A 64 -11.20 -6.98 -3.79
C LYS A 64 -12.23 -6.78 -4.90
N ILE A 65 -12.00 -5.82 -5.80
CA ILE A 65 -12.92 -5.51 -6.91
C ILE A 65 -13.01 -6.71 -7.84
N LYS A 66 -11.87 -7.30 -8.23
CA LYS A 66 -11.79 -8.43 -9.15
C LYS A 66 -12.41 -9.72 -8.62
N SER A 67 -12.33 -9.95 -7.32
CA SER A 67 -12.70 -11.23 -6.69
C SER A 67 -13.93 -11.15 -5.77
N ASN A 68 -14.47 -9.97 -5.52
CA ASN A 68 -15.50 -9.72 -4.50
C ASN A 68 -15.10 -10.27 -3.11
N ALA A 69 -13.85 -10.01 -2.69
CA ALA A 69 -13.30 -10.52 -1.45
C ALA A 69 -13.88 -9.83 -0.21
N LEU A 70 -14.03 -10.60 0.87
CA LEU A 70 -14.26 -10.04 2.21
C LEU A 70 -13.02 -9.29 2.69
N TYR A 71 -13.19 -8.04 3.12
CA TYR A 71 -12.12 -7.21 3.64
C TYR A 71 -12.12 -7.19 5.17
N LEU A 72 -11.00 -7.53 5.79
CA LEU A 72 -10.76 -7.49 7.23
C LEU A 72 -9.57 -6.56 7.50
N TYR A 73 -9.68 -5.74 8.54
CA TYR A 73 -8.61 -4.86 8.98
C TYR A 73 -7.98 -5.40 10.26
N SER A 74 -6.67 -5.44 10.35
CA SER A 74 -5.96 -5.95 11.52
C SER A 74 -6.29 -5.18 12.80
N ASN A 75 -6.43 -3.87 12.69
CA ASN A 75 -6.68 -2.96 13.82
C ASN A 75 -8.15 -2.79 14.21
N LYS A 76 -9.08 -3.52 13.58
CA LYS A 76 -10.51 -3.45 13.91
C LYS A 76 -10.95 -4.66 14.72
N ASN A 77 -11.95 -4.45 15.57
CA ASN A 77 -12.59 -5.54 16.29
C ASN A 77 -13.20 -6.53 15.29
N ASN A 78 -12.65 -7.74 15.25
CA ASN A 78 -13.03 -8.81 14.34
C ASN A 78 -14.08 -9.77 14.94
N ASN A 79 -14.90 -9.31 15.90
CA ASN A 79 -16.02 -10.07 16.43
C ASN A 79 -16.93 -10.55 15.29
N ASN A 80 -17.29 -11.83 15.29
CA ASN A 80 -18.04 -12.51 14.22
C ASN A 80 -17.30 -12.68 12.87
N SER A 81 -16.00 -12.39 12.78
CA SER A 81 -15.24 -12.58 11.53
C SER A 81 -15.34 -13.99 10.99
N ILE A 82 -15.25 -15.02 11.84
CA ILE A 82 -15.36 -16.43 11.41
C ILE A 82 -16.70 -16.72 10.72
N LYS A 83 -17.81 -16.22 11.24
CA LYS A 83 -19.13 -16.39 10.60
C LYS A 83 -19.17 -15.76 9.21
N ARG A 84 -18.60 -14.57 9.09
CA ARG A 84 -18.51 -13.85 7.81
C ARG A 84 -17.58 -14.55 6.82
N ILE A 85 -16.41 -15.01 7.27
CA ILE A 85 -15.41 -15.69 6.45
C ILE A 85 -15.99 -16.96 5.82
N LYS A 86 -16.85 -17.70 6.52
CA LYS A 86 -17.53 -18.88 5.97
C LYS A 86 -18.37 -18.57 4.73
N LEU A 87 -18.93 -17.34 4.63
CA LEU A 87 -19.77 -16.92 3.52
C LEU A 87 -18.99 -16.47 2.26
N TYR A 88 -17.68 -16.26 2.38
CA TYR A 88 -16.84 -15.75 1.30
C TYR A 88 -15.77 -16.75 0.91
N ASN A 89 -15.50 -16.88 -0.39
CA ASN A 89 -14.43 -17.73 -0.91
C ASN A 89 -13.08 -16.99 -1.04
N ARG A 90 -13.07 -15.67 -0.85
CA ARG A 90 -11.89 -14.81 -0.98
C ARG A 90 -11.88 -13.87 0.19
N ILE A 91 -10.75 -13.77 0.84
CA ILE A 91 -10.53 -12.99 2.06
C ILE A 91 -9.30 -12.11 1.87
N ILE A 92 -9.37 -10.90 2.38
CA ILE A 92 -8.24 -9.98 2.51
C ILE A 92 -8.06 -9.64 3.98
N ILE A 93 -6.83 -9.74 4.48
CA ILE A 93 -6.42 -9.18 5.76
C ILE A 93 -5.46 -8.03 5.47
N GLU A 94 -5.90 -6.81 5.78
CA GLU A 94 -5.12 -5.60 5.53
C GLU A 94 -4.29 -5.21 6.75
N ASP A 95 -3.03 -4.82 6.50
CA ASP A 95 -2.05 -4.35 7.49
C ASP A 95 -1.87 -5.33 8.67
N LEU A 96 -1.68 -6.62 8.34
CA LEU A 96 -1.39 -7.63 9.35
C LEU A 96 -0.08 -7.32 10.07
N ASP A 97 -0.12 -7.38 11.39
CA ASP A 97 1.03 -7.29 12.26
C ASP A 97 0.94 -8.28 13.44
N GLU A 98 1.95 -8.28 14.30
CA GLU A 98 2.08 -9.19 15.44
C GLU A 98 1.04 -8.95 16.55
N SER A 99 0.23 -7.89 16.48
CA SER A 99 -0.87 -7.60 17.43
C SER A 99 -2.17 -8.32 17.07
N PHE A 100 -2.25 -8.90 15.88
CA PHE A 100 -3.43 -9.64 15.44
C PHE A 100 -3.66 -10.88 16.31
N ASP A 101 -4.92 -11.21 16.60
CA ASP A 101 -5.27 -12.41 17.37
C ASP A 101 -4.80 -13.68 16.66
N GLU A 102 -3.80 -14.34 17.26
CA GLU A 102 -3.20 -15.56 16.71
C GLU A 102 -4.20 -16.70 16.55
N LYS A 103 -5.15 -16.85 17.49
CA LYS A 103 -6.16 -17.92 17.42
C LYS A 103 -7.13 -17.67 16.27
N LEU A 104 -7.50 -16.40 16.07
CA LEU A 104 -8.32 -16.02 14.94
C LEU A 104 -7.57 -16.23 13.62
N LEU A 105 -6.30 -15.81 13.54
CA LEU A 105 -5.48 -16.00 12.34
C LEU A 105 -5.32 -17.48 12.01
N TYR A 106 -5.02 -18.31 12.99
CA TYR A 106 -4.96 -19.77 12.84
C TYR A 106 -6.27 -20.37 12.33
N SER A 107 -7.41 -19.91 12.90
CA SER A 107 -8.74 -20.35 12.45
C SER A 107 -9.02 -19.93 11.00
N ILE A 108 -8.58 -18.75 10.58
CA ILE A 108 -8.70 -18.29 9.19
C ILE A 108 -7.90 -19.19 8.25
N PHE A 109 -6.64 -19.50 8.60
CA PHE A 109 -5.80 -20.39 7.81
C PHE A 109 -6.43 -21.76 7.64
N ASN A 110 -6.96 -22.35 8.73
CA ASN A 110 -7.67 -23.62 8.67
C ASN A 110 -8.87 -23.59 7.72
N LEU A 111 -9.70 -22.53 7.80
CA LEU A 111 -10.87 -22.38 6.91
C LEU A 111 -10.45 -22.20 5.44
N VAL A 112 -9.35 -21.49 5.19
CA VAL A 112 -8.83 -21.29 3.83
C VAL A 112 -8.42 -22.63 3.21
N GLU A 113 -7.74 -23.49 3.97
CA GLU A 113 -7.32 -24.80 3.50
C GLU A 113 -8.50 -25.78 3.36
N GLN A 114 -9.35 -25.90 4.40
CA GLN A 114 -10.46 -26.84 4.43
C GLN A 114 -11.51 -26.54 3.35
N ASP A 115 -11.86 -25.27 3.17
CA ASP A 115 -12.91 -24.84 2.25
C ASP A 115 -12.36 -24.42 0.88
N ASN A 116 -11.07 -24.65 0.61
CA ASN A 116 -10.38 -24.28 -0.64
C ASN A 116 -10.56 -22.79 -1.03
N LYS A 117 -10.47 -21.90 -0.04
CA LYS A 117 -10.62 -20.45 -0.21
C LYS A 117 -9.29 -19.80 -0.62
N TYR A 118 -9.34 -18.50 -0.95
CA TYR A 118 -8.17 -17.67 -1.24
C TYR A 118 -7.99 -16.61 -0.16
N LEU A 119 -6.76 -16.39 0.27
CA LEU A 119 -6.39 -15.39 1.27
C LEU A 119 -5.28 -14.50 0.74
N LEU A 120 -5.54 -13.20 0.70
CA LEU A 120 -4.55 -12.17 0.47
C LEU A 120 -4.27 -11.45 1.78
N ILE A 121 -3.01 -11.30 2.14
CA ILE A 121 -2.57 -10.61 3.34
C ILE A 121 -1.67 -9.45 2.92
N SER A 122 -1.91 -8.25 3.41
CA SER A 122 -0.93 -7.16 3.33
C SER A 122 -0.22 -6.96 4.67
N SER A 123 1.08 -6.66 4.64
CA SER A 123 1.89 -6.45 5.85
C SER A 123 3.13 -5.60 5.54
N ILE A 124 3.74 -5.02 6.57
CA ILE A 124 5.02 -4.30 6.41
C ILE A 124 6.17 -5.30 6.32
N LYS A 125 6.17 -6.31 7.20
CA LYS A 125 7.18 -7.38 7.24
C LYS A 125 6.61 -8.66 6.61
N PRO A 126 7.43 -9.52 6.03
CA PRO A 126 6.99 -10.85 5.61
C PRO A 126 6.38 -11.61 6.78
N ILE A 127 5.25 -12.27 6.55
CA ILE A 127 4.50 -12.95 7.65
C ILE A 127 5.27 -14.12 8.26
N ASP A 128 6.15 -14.76 7.51
CA ASP A 128 7.02 -15.85 7.97
C ASP A 128 8.13 -15.36 8.92
N THR A 129 8.38 -14.06 8.98
CA THR A 129 9.33 -13.41 9.91
C THR A 129 8.67 -12.85 11.17
N MET A 130 7.33 -12.89 11.25
CA MET A 130 6.58 -12.38 12.40
C MET A 130 6.68 -13.34 13.59
N LYS A 131 6.72 -12.78 14.80
CA LYS A 131 6.88 -13.52 16.05
C LYS A 131 5.52 -13.92 16.62
N PHE A 132 4.93 -14.97 16.05
CA PHE A 132 3.76 -15.62 16.61
C PHE A 132 4.18 -16.78 17.53
N LYS A 133 3.34 -17.10 18.52
CA LYS A 133 3.62 -18.12 19.56
C LYS A 133 3.08 -19.49 19.22
N LEU A 134 2.02 -19.58 18.41
CA LEU A 134 1.39 -20.85 18.05
C LEU A 134 2.25 -21.60 17.02
N PRO A 135 2.88 -22.75 17.35
CA PRO A 135 3.79 -23.46 16.45
C PRO A 135 3.12 -23.86 15.12
N ASP A 136 1.87 -24.31 15.19
CA ASP A 136 1.10 -24.71 14.00
C ASP A 136 0.84 -23.54 13.06
N LEU A 137 0.56 -22.35 13.61
CA LEU A 137 0.43 -21.13 12.82
C LEU A 137 1.77 -20.80 12.14
N VAL A 138 2.86 -20.77 12.90
CA VAL A 138 4.20 -20.47 12.37
C VAL A 138 4.58 -21.40 11.22
N SER A 139 4.27 -22.69 11.32
CA SER A 139 4.50 -23.66 10.24
C SER A 139 3.71 -23.30 8.98
N ARG A 140 2.45 -22.90 9.12
CA ARG A 140 1.58 -22.50 7.98
C ARG A 140 2.01 -21.20 7.33
N LEU A 141 2.46 -20.22 8.13
CA LEU A 141 2.97 -18.94 7.61
C LEU A 141 4.15 -19.13 6.64
N LYS A 142 5.03 -20.10 6.92
CA LYS A 142 6.15 -20.46 6.02
C LYS A 142 5.69 -21.05 4.68
N ASN A 143 4.48 -21.55 4.59
CA ASN A 143 3.94 -22.13 3.37
C ASN A 143 3.16 -21.12 2.50
N CYS A 144 3.24 -19.83 2.76
CA CYS A 144 2.62 -18.78 1.94
C CYS A 144 3.55 -18.35 0.81
N ILE A 145 2.99 -17.78 -0.26
CA ILE A 145 3.79 -17.02 -1.24
C ILE A 145 4.01 -15.62 -0.70
N ILE A 146 5.26 -15.20 -0.60
CA ILE A 146 5.63 -13.84 -0.20
C ILE A 146 5.89 -13.01 -1.46
N ALA A 147 5.03 -12.03 -1.72
CA ALA A 147 5.17 -11.08 -2.81
C ALA A 147 5.67 -9.75 -2.25
N LYS A 148 6.98 -9.59 -2.22
CA LYS A 148 7.62 -8.37 -1.69
C LYS A 148 7.58 -7.25 -2.72
N ILE A 149 7.19 -6.05 -2.28
CA ILE A 149 7.40 -4.80 -3.00
C ILE A 149 8.72 -4.21 -2.50
N GLU A 150 9.67 -4.11 -3.40
CA GLU A 150 11.01 -3.60 -3.10
C GLU A 150 11.04 -2.06 -3.03
N GLN A 151 12.19 -1.50 -2.69
CA GLN A 151 12.39 -0.05 -2.75
C GLN A 151 12.12 0.49 -4.16
N PRO A 152 11.56 1.70 -4.30
CA PRO A 152 11.21 2.23 -5.62
C PRO A 152 12.45 2.49 -6.45
N ASP A 153 12.41 2.04 -7.71
CA ASP A 153 13.39 2.40 -8.73
C ASP A 153 13.12 3.80 -9.30
N ASP A 154 14.02 4.31 -10.13
CA ASP A 154 13.93 5.67 -10.68
C ASP A 154 12.67 5.87 -11.54
N GLU A 155 12.26 4.83 -12.27
CA GLU A 155 11.06 4.87 -13.11
C GLU A 155 9.80 5.00 -12.26
N LEU A 156 9.72 4.24 -11.17
CA LEU A 156 8.59 4.31 -10.25
C LEU A 156 8.55 5.65 -9.50
N ILE A 157 9.71 6.16 -9.06
CA ILE A 157 9.81 7.48 -8.43
C ILE A 157 9.31 8.55 -9.40
N TYR A 158 9.75 8.51 -10.67
CA TYR A 158 9.31 9.43 -11.70
C TYR A 158 7.78 9.40 -11.87
N ALA A 159 7.22 8.20 -12.01
CA ALA A 159 5.78 8.01 -12.21
C ALA A 159 4.95 8.49 -11.01
N ILE A 160 5.38 8.18 -9.78
CA ILE A 160 4.68 8.62 -8.55
C ILE A 160 4.72 10.14 -8.43
N ILE A 161 5.86 10.76 -8.64
CA ILE A 161 6.01 12.22 -8.60
C ILE A 161 5.12 12.86 -9.67
N LEU A 162 5.25 12.41 -10.92
CA LEU A 162 4.47 12.96 -12.02
C LEU A 162 2.96 12.86 -11.75
N LYS A 163 2.48 11.69 -11.33
CA LYS A 163 1.07 11.48 -10.98
C LYS A 163 0.65 12.38 -9.83
N SER A 164 1.41 12.41 -8.73
CA SER A 164 1.06 13.18 -7.54
C SER A 164 0.92 14.67 -7.83
N PHE A 165 1.73 15.21 -8.71
CA PHE A 165 1.65 16.63 -9.11
C PHE A 165 0.58 16.87 -10.18
N SER A 166 0.38 15.92 -11.09
CA SER A 166 -0.70 15.98 -12.08
C SER A 166 -2.09 15.99 -11.44
N ASP A 167 -2.31 15.12 -10.45
CA ASP A 167 -3.56 15.06 -9.68
C ASP A 167 -3.89 16.39 -8.97
N ARG A 168 -2.86 17.17 -8.68
CA ARG A 168 -2.94 18.52 -8.09
C ARG A 168 -2.95 19.66 -9.14
N GLN A 169 -3.02 19.31 -10.43
CA GLN A 169 -2.95 20.24 -11.56
C GLN A 169 -1.66 21.09 -11.58
N ILE A 170 -0.58 20.56 -11.02
CA ILE A 170 0.73 21.19 -10.98
C ILE A 170 1.60 20.61 -12.10
N LYS A 171 2.02 21.46 -13.04
CA LYS A 171 2.98 21.05 -14.08
C LYS A 171 4.40 21.26 -13.57
N LEU A 172 5.16 20.16 -13.49
CA LEU A 172 6.61 20.20 -13.22
C LEU A 172 7.40 20.09 -14.52
N ASP A 173 8.48 20.87 -14.63
CA ASP A 173 9.47 20.68 -15.68
C ASP A 173 10.25 19.37 -15.44
N ASN A 174 10.54 18.61 -16.49
CA ASN A 174 11.32 17.36 -16.42
C ASN A 174 12.67 17.55 -15.70
N LYS A 175 13.33 18.69 -15.89
CA LYS A 175 14.57 19.03 -15.18
C LYS A 175 14.40 19.08 -13.65
N ILE A 176 13.22 19.47 -13.20
CA ILE A 176 12.88 19.49 -11.77
C ILE A 176 12.67 18.07 -11.27
N ILE A 177 11.96 17.24 -12.02
CA ILE A 177 11.72 15.84 -11.68
C ILE A 177 13.04 15.08 -11.61
N ASP A 178 13.91 15.23 -12.60
CA ASP A 178 15.25 14.64 -12.60
C ASP A 178 16.11 15.08 -11.40
N TYR A 179 15.98 16.35 -11.01
CA TYR A 179 16.67 16.86 -9.83
C TYR A 179 16.18 16.20 -8.54
N ILE A 180 14.86 15.97 -8.42
CA ILE A 180 14.24 15.30 -7.28
C ILE A 180 14.71 13.84 -7.22
N ILE A 181 14.61 13.10 -8.32
CA ILE A 181 14.96 11.67 -8.39
C ILE A 181 16.41 11.42 -7.93
N LYS A 182 17.32 12.29 -8.32
CA LYS A 182 18.76 12.17 -7.95
C LYS A 182 19.05 12.42 -6.47
N ARG A 183 18.11 13.00 -5.71
CA ARG A 183 18.35 13.46 -4.33
C ARG A 183 17.38 12.92 -3.30
N ILE A 184 16.21 12.47 -3.74
CA ILE A 184 15.23 11.89 -2.83
C ILE A 184 15.69 10.51 -2.34
N ALA A 185 15.47 10.25 -1.06
CA ALA A 185 15.72 8.90 -0.54
C ALA A 185 14.82 7.87 -1.23
N ARG A 186 15.35 6.71 -1.59
CA ARG A 186 14.62 5.60 -2.21
C ARG A 186 13.74 4.89 -1.19
N SER A 187 12.73 5.59 -0.71
CA SER A 187 11.76 5.13 0.28
C SER A 187 10.40 5.75 -0.03
N TYR A 188 9.37 4.93 -0.05
CA TYR A 188 7.99 5.38 -0.29
C TYR A 188 7.52 6.38 0.77
N SER A 189 7.88 6.14 2.04
CA SER A 189 7.54 7.04 3.14
C SER A 189 8.19 8.41 2.98
N LYS A 190 9.47 8.45 2.54
CA LYS A 190 10.17 9.72 2.30
C LYS A 190 9.62 10.46 1.08
N MET A 191 9.23 9.74 0.04
CA MET A 191 8.56 10.34 -1.12
C MET A 191 7.21 10.95 -0.72
N GLN A 192 6.43 10.25 0.08
CA GLN A 192 5.15 10.75 0.58
C GLN A 192 5.33 11.99 1.47
N GLU A 193 6.32 11.97 2.36
CA GLU A 193 6.68 13.12 3.19
C GLU A 193 7.09 14.34 2.33
N PHE A 194 7.87 14.11 1.30
CA PHE A 194 8.30 15.14 0.36
C PHE A 194 7.12 15.76 -0.40
N ILE A 195 6.23 14.92 -0.94
CA ILE A 195 5.02 15.38 -1.65
C ILE A 195 4.14 16.22 -0.71
N TYR A 196 3.95 15.76 0.53
CA TYR A 196 3.15 16.48 1.52
C TYR A 196 3.76 17.85 1.87
N LYS A 197 5.09 17.93 2.08
CA LYS A 197 5.79 19.19 2.36
C LYS A 197 5.65 20.21 1.22
N ILE A 198 5.74 19.72 -0.02
CA ILE A 198 5.54 20.60 -1.19
C ILE A 198 4.12 21.15 -1.22
N ASP A 199 3.12 20.30 -1.00
CA ASP A 199 1.72 20.71 -0.93
C ASP A 199 1.51 21.81 0.13
N GLU A 200 1.99 21.57 1.34
CA GLU A 200 1.86 22.52 2.44
C GLU A 200 2.51 23.87 2.12
N LEU A 201 3.71 23.87 1.56
CA LEU A 201 4.42 25.10 1.20
C LEU A 201 3.78 25.84 0.02
N SER A 202 3.27 25.11 -0.97
CA SER A 202 2.54 25.69 -2.11
C SER A 202 1.29 26.43 -1.64
N LEU A 203 0.52 25.81 -0.75
CA LEU A 203 -0.68 26.40 -0.17
C LEU A 203 -0.37 27.62 0.71
N LYS A 204 0.64 27.52 1.58
CA LYS A 204 1.04 28.64 2.46
C LYS A 204 1.57 29.85 1.69
N LYS A 205 2.41 29.62 0.68
CA LYS A 205 3.06 30.71 -0.07
C LYS A 205 2.20 31.25 -1.20
N LYS A 206 1.05 30.64 -1.53
CA LYS A 206 0.19 30.97 -2.69
C LYS A 206 1.00 31.14 -3.98
N LYS A 207 2.09 30.38 -4.13
CA LYS A 207 3.02 30.46 -5.27
C LYS A 207 3.08 29.12 -5.99
N SER A 208 3.22 29.18 -7.29
CA SER A 208 3.52 28.00 -8.09
C SER A 208 4.82 27.32 -7.61
N ILE A 209 4.83 25.99 -7.60
CA ILE A 209 6.01 25.21 -7.25
C ILE A 209 7.12 25.50 -8.25
N ASN A 210 8.24 25.99 -7.74
CA ASN A 210 9.41 26.29 -8.54
C ASN A 210 10.65 25.61 -7.97
N PHE A 211 11.74 25.64 -8.73
CA PHE A 211 12.99 24.99 -8.36
C PHE A 211 13.56 25.44 -7.00
N LYS A 212 13.30 26.69 -6.58
CA LYS A 212 13.75 27.23 -5.29
C LYS A 212 13.06 26.54 -4.13
N ILE A 213 11.73 26.34 -4.21
CA ILE A 213 10.94 25.66 -3.18
C ILE A 213 11.38 24.21 -3.04
N ILE A 214 11.63 23.53 -4.17
CA ILE A 214 12.08 22.13 -4.15
C ILE A 214 13.46 21.98 -3.53
N LYS A 215 14.40 22.87 -3.83
CA LYS A 215 15.70 22.88 -3.18
C LYS A 215 15.62 23.10 -1.66
N GLU A 216 14.72 23.96 -1.22
CA GLU A 216 14.50 24.25 0.21
C GLU A 216 14.01 23.03 0.99
N ILE A 217 13.31 22.08 0.33
CA ILE A 217 12.75 20.90 0.97
C ILE A 217 13.72 19.71 0.94
N ILE A 218 14.53 19.59 -0.11
CA ILE A 218 15.44 18.46 -0.31
C ILE A 218 16.74 18.63 0.48
N ASN A 219 17.18 19.87 0.72
CA ASN A 219 18.34 20.18 1.54
C ASN A 219 17.99 20.26 3.01
#